data_5e23bd4a7afd28175c5c711f53b9b277
#
_entry.id   5e23bd4a7afd28175c5c711f53b9b277
#
_cell.length_a   1.000
_cell.length_b   1.000
_cell.length_c   1.000
_cell.angle_alpha   90.00
_cell.angle_beta   90.00
_cell.angle_gamma   90.00
#
_symmetry.space_group_name_H-M   'P 1'
#
loop_
_entity.id
_entity.type
_entity.pdbx_description
1 polymer ?
#
loop_
_entity_poly.entity_id
_entity_poly.type
_entity_poly.pdbx_seq_one_letter_code
_entity_poly.pdbx_strand_id
1 'polypeptide(L)'
;RITGPQPTHNDDRAGQASIVMDGRAPSAVASATVFQDADLGAGRVGASISFAQPMHGFAEPNGNFLVATYRAPDATGPTQVEVYSRQGAQYTLARRLDAQCPSMHGSFTSGGITVSGCADGVLAVSPQATGTAAATKIATPTGVGTIAGHPKLGARFIGIGNAGTPSTTRFYDIDAAAGTATPVAITGWAD
;
A
#
# COMPACT_ATOMS: atom_id res chain seq x y z
N ARG A 1 -12.82 -1.74 -20.73
CA ARG A 1 -13.05 -2.87 -19.82
C ARG A 1 -11.75 -3.25 -19.18
N ILE A 2 -11.72 -3.31 -17.83
CA ILE A 2 -10.61 -3.86 -17.09
C ILE A 2 -10.79 -5.36 -17.05
N THR A 3 -9.78 -6.13 -17.40
CA THR A 3 -9.82 -7.59 -17.38
C THR A 3 -8.56 -8.12 -16.73
N GLY A 4 -8.72 -9.09 -15.86
CA GLY A 4 -7.64 -9.80 -15.20
C GLY A 4 -8.20 -10.81 -14.21
N PRO A 5 -7.45 -11.86 -13.87
CA PRO A 5 -7.86 -12.81 -12.84
C PRO A 5 -7.64 -12.23 -11.44
N GLN A 6 -8.56 -12.56 -10.54
CA GLN A 6 -8.51 -12.27 -9.11
C GLN A 6 -8.37 -10.77 -8.78
N PRO A 7 -9.42 -9.95 -9.01
CA PRO A 7 -9.46 -8.59 -8.47
C PRO A 7 -9.51 -8.68 -6.93
N THR A 8 -8.60 -8.01 -6.24
CA THR A 8 -8.44 -8.17 -4.79
C THR A 8 -8.44 -6.87 -4.03
N HIS A 9 -7.84 -5.83 -4.58
CA HIS A 9 -7.76 -4.54 -3.94
C HIS A 9 -8.28 -3.43 -4.83
N ASN A 10 -8.98 -2.49 -4.22
CA ASN A 10 -9.17 -1.17 -4.77
C ASN A 10 -8.68 -0.17 -3.72
N ASP A 11 -7.70 0.62 -4.09
CA ASP A 11 -7.11 1.64 -3.25
C ASP A 11 -7.56 2.99 -3.78
N ASP A 12 -8.08 3.85 -2.90
CA ASP A 12 -8.56 5.16 -3.29
C ASP A 12 -7.88 6.27 -2.48
N ARG A 13 -7.77 7.41 -3.11
CA ARG A 13 -7.35 8.66 -2.47
C ARG A 13 -8.01 9.82 -3.21
N ALA A 14 -7.94 11.01 -2.64
CA ALA A 14 -8.52 12.20 -3.26
C ALA A 14 -8.10 12.35 -4.75
N GLY A 15 -9.03 12.14 -5.66
CA GLY A 15 -8.85 12.30 -7.10
C GLY A 15 -8.22 11.12 -7.85
N GLN A 16 -7.92 10.03 -7.19
CA GLN A 16 -7.32 8.83 -7.80
C GLN A 16 -7.85 7.56 -7.14
N ALA A 17 -7.94 6.49 -7.93
CA ALA A 17 -8.19 5.13 -7.45
C ALA A 17 -7.38 4.12 -8.25
N SER A 18 -7.07 2.98 -7.66
CA SER A 18 -6.48 1.84 -8.36
C SER A 18 -7.33 0.58 -8.20
N ILE A 19 -7.21 -0.31 -9.17
CA ILE A 19 -7.73 -1.68 -9.09
C ILE A 19 -6.56 -2.62 -9.31
N VAL A 20 -6.34 -3.50 -8.34
CA VAL A 20 -5.26 -4.48 -8.36
C VAL A 20 -5.82 -5.87 -8.70
N MET A 21 -5.13 -6.56 -9.57
CA MET A 21 -5.38 -7.94 -9.96
C MET A 21 -4.17 -8.77 -9.54
N ASP A 22 -4.35 -9.75 -8.67
CA ASP A 22 -3.25 -10.60 -8.16
C ASP A 22 -2.58 -11.46 -9.24
N GLY A 23 -3.25 -11.67 -10.34
CA GLY A 23 -2.80 -12.62 -11.34
C GLY A 23 -3.09 -14.07 -10.92
N ARG A 24 -2.55 -15.02 -11.67
CA ARG A 24 -2.65 -16.46 -11.40
C ARG A 24 -1.47 -17.20 -12.01
N ALA A 25 -0.64 -17.79 -11.18
CA ALA A 25 0.45 -18.64 -11.67
C ALA A 25 -0.07 -19.88 -12.42
N PRO A 26 0.57 -20.33 -13.49
CA PRO A 26 1.64 -19.64 -14.23
C PRO A 26 1.12 -18.72 -15.34
N SER A 27 -0.20 -18.55 -15.49
CA SER A 27 -0.85 -18.01 -16.69
C SER A 27 -0.96 -16.48 -16.73
N ALA A 28 -0.93 -15.79 -15.61
CA ALA A 28 -1.08 -14.34 -15.57
C ALA A 28 -0.30 -13.71 -14.41
N VAL A 29 0.44 -12.65 -14.69
CA VAL A 29 1.11 -11.82 -13.68
C VAL A 29 0.12 -10.90 -12.98
N ALA A 30 0.50 -10.36 -11.83
CA ALA A 30 -0.26 -9.32 -11.16
C ALA A 30 -0.21 -8.01 -11.98
N SER A 31 -1.24 -7.19 -11.83
CA SER A 31 -1.33 -5.89 -12.52
C SER A 31 -2.11 -4.89 -11.69
N ALA A 32 -1.92 -3.61 -11.98
CA ALA A 32 -2.75 -2.55 -11.43
C ALA A 32 -3.18 -1.58 -12.54
N THR A 33 -4.38 -1.02 -12.38
CA THR A 33 -4.89 0.06 -13.22
C THR A 33 -5.27 1.23 -12.32
N VAL A 34 -4.71 2.39 -12.60
CA VAL A 34 -4.94 3.62 -11.84
C VAL A 34 -5.81 4.57 -12.65
N PHE A 35 -6.84 5.10 -12.02
CA PHE A 35 -7.78 6.06 -12.57
C PHE A 35 -7.59 7.43 -11.92
N GLN A 36 -7.80 8.46 -12.70
CA GLN A 36 -8.11 9.80 -12.18
C GLN A 36 -9.64 9.96 -12.16
N ASP A 37 -10.17 10.79 -11.29
CA ASP A 37 -11.63 11.06 -11.26
C ASP A 37 -12.15 11.53 -12.63
N ALA A 38 -11.36 12.35 -13.32
CA ALA A 38 -11.69 12.80 -14.67
C ALA A 38 -11.75 11.66 -15.70
N ASP A 39 -10.97 10.60 -15.54
CA ASP A 39 -11.01 9.42 -16.38
C ASP A 39 -12.26 8.59 -16.12
N LEU A 40 -12.61 8.41 -14.83
CA LEU A 40 -13.84 7.71 -14.45
C LEU A 40 -15.07 8.44 -15.00
N GLY A 41 -15.16 9.75 -14.80
CA GLY A 41 -16.27 10.57 -15.31
C GLY A 41 -16.40 10.55 -16.84
N ALA A 42 -15.30 10.33 -17.56
CA ALA A 42 -15.27 10.22 -19.03
C ALA A 42 -15.35 8.78 -19.54
N GLY A 43 -15.49 7.78 -18.66
CA GLY A 43 -15.50 6.36 -19.02
C GLY A 43 -14.18 5.85 -19.60
N ARG A 44 -13.07 6.52 -19.30
CA ARG A 44 -11.74 6.14 -19.79
C ARG A 44 -11.01 5.25 -18.77
N VAL A 45 -10.14 4.38 -19.29
CA VAL A 45 -9.17 3.63 -18.49
C VAL A 45 -7.95 4.52 -18.27
N GLY A 46 -7.47 4.58 -17.03
CA GLY A 46 -6.27 5.33 -16.69
C GLY A 46 -4.96 4.61 -17.04
N ALA A 47 -3.90 4.93 -16.31
CA ALA A 47 -2.60 4.30 -16.49
C ALA A 47 -2.59 2.87 -15.91
N SER A 48 -1.87 1.96 -16.57
CA SER A 48 -1.76 0.57 -16.13
C SER A 48 -0.31 0.14 -15.99
N ILE A 49 -0.09 -0.89 -15.15
CA ILE A 49 1.20 -1.56 -14.95
C ILE A 49 0.97 -3.06 -14.83
N SER A 50 1.92 -3.85 -15.35
CA SER A 50 2.04 -5.28 -15.08
C SER A 50 3.28 -5.53 -14.23
N PHE A 51 3.13 -6.35 -13.20
CA PHE A 51 4.24 -6.74 -12.33
C PHE A 51 4.94 -8.00 -12.88
N ALA A 52 6.10 -8.33 -12.31
CA ALA A 52 6.89 -9.46 -12.82
C ALA A 52 6.25 -10.82 -12.52
N GLN A 53 5.39 -10.90 -11.50
CA GLN A 53 4.83 -12.16 -11.00
C GLN A 53 3.40 -12.01 -10.51
N PRO A 54 2.63 -13.11 -10.40
CA PRO A 54 1.40 -13.12 -9.61
C PRO A 54 1.74 -12.88 -8.14
N MET A 55 0.99 -12.00 -7.48
CA MET A 55 1.13 -11.76 -6.05
C MET A 55 -0.12 -11.10 -5.49
N HIS A 56 -0.48 -11.45 -4.27
CA HIS A 56 -1.41 -10.68 -3.48
C HIS A 56 -0.68 -9.43 -2.96
N GLY A 57 -1.22 -8.25 -3.22
CA GLY A 57 -0.56 -7.01 -2.83
C GLY A 57 -1.37 -5.76 -3.15
N PHE A 58 -0.83 -4.62 -2.85
CA PHE A 58 -1.42 -3.32 -3.11
C PHE A 58 -0.67 -2.54 -4.20
N ALA A 59 -1.33 -1.53 -4.74
CA ALA A 59 -0.75 -0.52 -5.62
C ALA A 59 -1.41 0.83 -5.34
N GLU A 60 -0.87 1.57 -4.40
CA GLU A 60 -1.39 2.83 -3.89
C GLU A 60 -0.99 4.00 -4.79
N PRO A 61 -1.95 4.72 -5.37
CA PRO A 61 -1.65 5.97 -6.05
C PRO A 61 -1.14 7.03 -5.08
N ASN A 62 -0.10 7.76 -5.48
CA ASN A 62 0.48 8.85 -4.70
C ASN A 62 0.90 10.00 -5.62
N GLY A 63 -0.06 10.76 -6.14
CA GLY A 63 0.16 11.82 -7.11
C GLY A 63 0.64 11.27 -8.46
N ASN A 64 1.83 11.67 -8.87
CA ASN A 64 2.48 11.14 -10.08
C ASN A 64 3.24 9.84 -9.85
N PHE A 65 3.13 9.26 -8.66
CA PHE A 65 3.76 8.01 -8.29
C PHE A 65 2.73 6.93 -8.01
N LEU A 66 3.20 5.69 -8.08
CA LEU A 66 2.50 4.51 -7.59
C LEU A 66 3.46 3.79 -6.65
N VAL A 67 3.01 3.53 -5.43
CA VAL A 67 3.73 2.70 -4.46
C VAL A 67 3.09 1.33 -4.48
N ALA A 68 3.83 0.32 -4.87
CA ALA A 68 3.30 -1.03 -5.03
C ALA A 68 4.16 -2.07 -4.31
N THR A 69 3.55 -3.15 -3.91
CA THR A 69 4.25 -4.30 -3.34
C THR A 69 5.20 -4.92 -4.37
N TYR A 70 6.34 -5.41 -3.87
CA TYR A 70 7.26 -6.23 -4.62
C TYR A 70 7.45 -7.59 -3.94
N ARG A 71 7.35 -8.64 -4.73
CA ARG A 71 7.66 -10.00 -4.36
C ARG A 71 8.89 -10.49 -5.13
N ALA A 72 9.92 -10.92 -4.42
CA ALA A 72 11.08 -11.57 -5.04
C ALA A 72 10.66 -12.92 -5.68
N PRO A 73 11.38 -13.40 -6.73
CA PRO A 73 11.03 -14.63 -7.44
C PRO A 73 10.81 -15.85 -6.55
N ASP A 74 11.64 -16.02 -5.54
CA ASP A 74 11.65 -17.18 -4.65
C ASP A 74 10.85 -16.96 -3.36
N ALA A 75 10.25 -15.76 -3.18
CA ALA A 75 9.48 -15.44 -1.98
C ALA A 75 8.05 -15.98 -2.07
N THR A 76 7.48 -16.35 -0.95
CA THR A 76 6.07 -16.79 -0.85
C THR A 76 5.09 -15.63 -0.91
N GLY A 77 5.53 -14.41 -0.55
CA GLY A 77 4.73 -13.19 -0.57
C GLY A 77 5.60 -11.93 -0.68
N PRO A 78 4.98 -10.76 -0.86
CA PRO A 78 5.70 -9.51 -0.92
C PRO A 78 6.28 -9.13 0.44
N THR A 79 7.51 -8.61 0.43
CA THR A 79 8.20 -8.10 1.63
C THR A 79 8.84 -6.74 1.42
N GLN A 80 8.78 -6.21 0.22
CA GLN A 80 9.34 -4.92 -0.16
C GLN A 80 8.33 -4.13 -0.99
N VAL A 81 8.65 -2.87 -1.24
CA VAL A 81 7.87 -2.01 -2.13
C VAL A 81 8.73 -1.47 -3.26
N GLU A 82 8.08 -1.22 -4.37
CA GLU A 82 8.60 -0.49 -5.51
C GLU A 82 7.84 0.82 -5.69
N VAL A 83 8.56 1.86 -6.05
CA VAL A 83 8.00 3.15 -6.43
C VAL A 83 8.13 3.31 -7.93
N TYR A 84 7.03 3.64 -8.57
CA TYR A 84 6.94 3.88 -10.00
C TYR A 84 6.57 5.33 -10.25
N SER A 85 7.10 5.91 -11.30
CA SER A 85 6.72 7.24 -11.79
C SER A 85 5.79 7.12 -13.00
N ARG A 86 4.77 7.97 -13.04
CA ARG A 86 3.82 8.01 -14.15
C ARG A 86 4.43 8.73 -15.34
N GLN A 87 4.32 8.10 -16.52
CA GLN A 87 4.71 8.66 -17.82
C GLN A 87 3.52 8.46 -18.80
N GLY A 88 2.68 9.47 -18.92
CA GLY A 88 1.47 9.37 -19.72
C GLY A 88 0.49 8.31 -19.20
N ALA A 89 0.22 7.29 -19.99
CA ALA A 89 -0.66 6.17 -19.66
C ALA A 89 0.08 4.95 -19.07
N GLN A 90 1.35 5.08 -18.73
CA GLN A 90 2.19 4.00 -18.20
C GLN A 90 2.90 4.41 -16.92
N TYR A 91 3.35 3.40 -16.17
CA TYR A 91 4.22 3.56 -15.01
C TYR A 91 5.58 2.93 -15.30
N THR A 92 6.65 3.64 -14.95
CA THR A 92 8.03 3.18 -15.08
C THR A 92 8.64 3.05 -13.70
N LEU A 93 9.34 1.94 -13.43
CA LEU A 93 10.04 1.74 -12.16
C LEU A 93 11.04 2.87 -11.93
N ALA A 94 10.83 3.61 -10.85
CA ALA A 94 11.75 4.62 -10.38
C ALA A 94 12.74 4.04 -9.38
N ARG A 95 12.24 3.22 -8.43
CA ARG A 95 13.09 2.63 -7.39
C ARG A 95 12.42 1.42 -6.72
N ARG A 96 13.21 0.40 -6.39
CA ARG A 96 12.90 -0.60 -5.38
C ARG A 96 13.53 -0.18 -4.06
N LEU A 97 12.79 -0.30 -2.97
CA LEU A 97 13.27 0.06 -1.63
C LEU A 97 13.80 -1.18 -0.91
N ASP A 98 14.94 -1.03 -0.23
CA ASP A 98 15.57 -2.14 0.49
C ASP A 98 14.87 -2.47 1.81
N ALA A 99 14.05 -1.54 2.31
CA ALA A 99 13.31 -1.71 3.56
C ALA A 99 12.37 -2.91 3.51
N GLN A 100 12.45 -3.77 4.53
CA GLN A 100 11.65 -4.99 4.62
C GLN A 100 10.37 -4.74 5.42
N CYS A 101 9.29 -5.38 4.97
CA CYS A 101 7.99 -5.39 5.61
C CYS A 101 7.43 -6.82 5.54
N PRO A 102 7.81 -7.70 6.46
CA PRO A 102 7.35 -9.09 6.47
C PRO A 102 5.83 -9.17 6.59
N SER A 103 5.21 -10.14 5.92
CA SER A 103 3.75 -10.33 5.90
C SER A 103 3.00 -9.04 5.57
N MET A 104 3.49 -8.31 4.56
CA MET A 104 2.93 -7.03 4.15
C MET A 104 1.44 -7.14 3.84
N HIS A 105 0.63 -6.35 4.54
CA HIS A 105 -0.82 -6.35 4.35
C HIS A 105 -1.44 -5.02 4.81
N GLY A 106 -2.51 -4.60 4.13
CA GLY A 106 -3.19 -3.35 4.40
C GLY A 106 -2.32 -2.13 4.06
N SER A 107 -2.88 -1.20 3.31
CA SER A 107 -2.19 0.02 2.92
C SER A 107 -3.14 1.20 2.85
N PHE A 108 -2.59 2.39 2.94
CA PHE A 108 -3.31 3.64 2.71
C PHE A 108 -2.35 4.77 2.35
N THR A 109 -2.77 5.64 1.44
CA THR A 109 -2.01 6.84 1.08
C THR A 109 -2.73 8.11 1.55
N SER A 110 -2.04 8.92 2.36
CA SER A 110 -2.52 10.24 2.80
C SER A 110 -1.34 11.17 3.08
N GLY A 111 -1.52 12.48 2.92
CA GLY A 111 -0.46 13.47 3.16
C GLY A 111 0.80 13.27 2.32
N GLY A 112 0.70 12.62 1.15
CA GLY A 112 1.85 12.29 0.30
C GLY A 112 2.69 11.11 0.79
N ILE A 113 2.25 10.41 1.84
CA ILE A 113 2.91 9.22 2.37
C ILE A 113 2.01 8.00 2.18
N THR A 114 2.57 6.91 1.68
CA THR A 114 1.93 5.61 1.63
C THR A 114 2.41 4.77 2.82
N VAL A 115 1.49 4.25 3.62
CA VAL A 115 1.80 3.39 4.77
C VAL A 115 1.26 1.99 4.51
N SER A 116 2.05 0.97 4.81
CA SER A 116 1.62 -0.42 4.80
C SER A 116 1.91 -1.13 6.12
N GLY A 117 1.04 -2.06 6.49
CA GLY A 117 1.21 -2.91 7.65
C GLY A 117 2.24 -4.02 7.41
N CYS A 118 2.96 -4.39 8.46
CA CYS A 118 3.99 -5.44 8.48
C CYS A 118 3.81 -6.31 9.74
N ALA A 119 4.36 -7.51 9.74
CA ALA A 119 4.38 -8.37 10.93
C ALA A 119 5.13 -7.75 12.14
N ASP A 120 5.98 -6.77 11.91
CA ASP A 120 6.87 -6.13 12.89
C ASP A 120 6.66 -4.60 12.96
N GLY A 121 5.51 -4.11 12.55
CA GLY A 121 5.16 -2.69 12.57
C GLY A 121 4.53 -2.19 11.30
N VAL A 122 4.97 -1.02 10.82
CA VAL A 122 4.52 -0.42 9.56
C VAL A 122 5.70 0.10 8.74
N LEU A 123 5.51 0.19 7.43
CA LEU A 123 6.46 0.80 6.50
C LEU A 123 5.81 2.04 5.89
N ALA A 124 6.40 3.22 6.14
CA ALA A 124 5.99 4.48 5.55
C ALA A 124 6.89 4.83 4.37
N VAL A 125 6.31 5.18 3.23
CA VAL A 125 7.02 5.49 1.99
C VAL A 125 6.60 6.85 1.47
N SER A 126 7.58 7.75 1.29
CA SER A 126 7.40 9.08 0.69
C SER A 126 8.09 9.13 -0.66
N PRO A 127 7.37 9.02 -1.79
CA PRO A 127 7.94 9.31 -3.10
C PRO A 127 8.30 10.80 -3.21
N GLN A 128 9.39 11.12 -3.87
CA GLN A 128 9.83 12.50 -4.08
C GLN A 128 9.95 12.84 -5.57
N ALA A 129 9.72 14.11 -5.91
CA ALA A 129 9.69 14.58 -7.29
C ALA A 129 10.99 14.31 -8.08
N THR A 130 12.11 14.11 -7.41
CA THR A 130 13.42 13.78 -8.01
C THR A 130 13.57 12.30 -8.37
N GLY A 131 12.51 11.49 -8.27
CA GLY A 131 12.60 10.03 -8.44
C GLY A 131 13.24 9.31 -7.26
N THR A 132 13.59 10.03 -6.20
CA THR A 132 14.00 9.42 -4.93
C THR A 132 12.75 9.07 -4.11
N ALA A 133 12.87 8.06 -3.26
CA ALA A 133 11.85 7.70 -2.30
C ALA A 133 12.52 7.40 -0.96
N ALA A 134 11.94 7.91 0.11
CA ALA A 134 12.36 7.57 1.46
C ALA A 134 11.42 6.49 2.00
N ALA A 135 11.99 5.53 2.71
CA ALA A 135 11.25 4.53 3.47
C ALA A 135 11.63 4.61 4.94
N THR A 136 10.65 4.67 5.80
CA THR A 136 10.81 4.66 7.25
C THR A 136 10.09 3.45 7.83
N LYS A 137 10.83 2.57 8.49
CA LYS A 137 10.25 1.47 9.27
C LYS A 137 9.88 1.99 10.65
N ILE A 138 8.64 1.81 11.04
CA ILE A 138 8.12 2.20 12.36
C ILE A 138 7.72 0.92 13.07
N ALA A 139 8.47 0.55 14.09
CA ALA A 139 8.20 -0.66 14.86
C ALA A 139 6.97 -0.49 15.75
N THR A 140 6.20 -1.57 15.89
CA THR A 140 5.12 -1.67 16.86
C THR A 140 5.27 -2.95 17.70
N PRO A 141 4.72 -3.00 18.93
CA PRO A 141 4.81 -4.20 19.77
C PRO A 141 4.20 -5.46 19.15
N THR A 142 3.26 -5.29 18.22
CA THR A 142 2.63 -6.39 17.48
C THR A 142 2.58 -6.03 15.99
N GLY A 143 2.38 -7.01 15.13
CA GLY A 143 2.15 -6.75 13.73
C GLY A 143 0.92 -5.86 13.48
N VAL A 144 0.92 -5.17 12.35
CA VAL A 144 -0.19 -4.37 11.87
C VAL A 144 -0.65 -4.97 10.53
N GLY A 145 -1.91 -5.33 10.43
CA GLY A 145 -2.48 -5.97 9.23
C GLY A 145 -3.46 -5.09 8.47
N THR A 146 -3.92 -4.00 9.08
CA THR A 146 -4.84 -3.05 8.44
C THR A 146 -4.38 -1.62 8.71
N ILE A 147 -4.39 -0.81 7.68
CA ILE A 147 -4.10 0.63 7.76
C ILE A 147 -5.34 1.39 7.29
N ALA A 148 -5.74 2.37 8.05
CA ALA A 148 -6.78 3.32 7.68
C ALA A 148 -6.24 4.75 7.83
N GLY A 149 -6.65 5.63 6.93
CA GLY A 149 -6.28 7.03 6.94
C GLY A 149 -7.43 7.90 6.46
N HIS A 150 -7.22 9.20 6.49
CA HIS A 150 -8.17 10.16 5.94
C HIS A 150 -7.42 11.40 5.44
N PRO A 151 -7.74 11.93 4.26
CA PRO A 151 -7.01 13.07 3.67
C PRO A 151 -6.91 14.32 4.57
N LYS A 152 -7.92 14.55 5.42
CA LYS A 152 -7.92 15.68 6.37
C LYS A 152 -6.95 15.50 7.55
N LEU A 153 -6.45 14.28 7.78
CA LEU A 153 -5.51 13.99 8.87
C LEU A 153 -4.04 14.07 8.40
N GLY A 154 -3.82 14.39 7.13
CA GLY A 154 -2.46 14.47 6.57
C GLY A 154 -1.75 13.12 6.65
N ALA A 155 -0.57 13.09 7.26
CA ALA A 155 0.26 11.89 7.40
C ALA A 155 -0.03 11.07 8.66
N ARG A 156 -1.25 11.15 9.21
CA ARG A 156 -1.67 10.34 10.35
C ARG A 156 -2.61 9.21 9.92
N PHE A 157 -2.40 8.04 10.51
CA PHE A 157 -3.09 6.81 10.18
C PHE A 157 -3.48 6.04 11.45
N ILE A 158 -4.46 5.17 11.31
CA ILE A 158 -4.78 4.16 12.32
C ILE A 158 -4.27 2.82 11.81
N GLY A 159 -3.42 2.19 12.61
CA GLY A 159 -3.00 0.81 12.41
C GLY A 159 -3.85 -0.14 13.26
N ILE A 160 -4.26 -1.27 12.69
CA ILE A 160 -4.99 -2.31 13.39
C ILE A 160 -4.23 -3.62 13.23
N GLY A 161 -3.94 -4.25 14.36
CA GLY A 161 -3.26 -5.54 14.43
C GLY A 161 -3.86 -6.43 15.51
N ASN A 162 -3.36 -7.64 15.61
CA ASN A 162 -3.79 -8.60 16.59
C ASN A 162 -2.60 -9.14 17.40
N ALA A 163 -2.82 -9.46 18.65
CA ALA A 163 -1.80 -10.01 19.53
C ALA A 163 -2.38 -11.04 20.50
N GLY A 164 -1.53 -11.96 20.91
CA GLY A 164 -1.82 -12.93 21.97
C GLY A 164 -2.59 -14.15 21.51
N THR A 165 -2.92 -14.99 22.50
CA THR A 165 -3.74 -16.19 22.34
C THR A 165 -4.60 -16.32 23.62
N PRO A 166 -5.94 -16.13 23.55
CA PRO A 166 -6.71 -15.73 22.37
C PRO A 166 -6.25 -14.40 21.77
N SER A 167 -6.51 -14.21 20.46
CA SER A 167 -6.11 -13.00 19.74
C SER A 167 -6.90 -11.79 20.27
N THR A 168 -6.20 -10.71 20.52
CA THR A 168 -6.81 -9.43 20.92
C THR A 168 -6.44 -8.34 19.93
N THR A 169 -7.42 -7.50 19.57
CA THR A 169 -7.22 -6.39 18.66
C THR A 169 -6.37 -5.29 19.29
N ARG A 170 -5.44 -4.74 18.52
CA ARG A 170 -4.58 -3.63 18.93
C ARG A 170 -4.70 -2.49 17.93
N PHE A 171 -4.84 -1.29 18.47
CA PHE A 171 -4.92 -0.05 17.69
C PHE A 171 -3.66 0.78 17.91
N TYR A 172 -3.21 1.42 16.84
CA TYR A 172 -2.06 2.31 16.84
C TYR A 172 -2.41 3.63 16.16
N ASP A 173 -2.09 4.74 16.80
CA ASP A 173 -2.03 6.05 16.16
C ASP A 173 -0.63 6.18 15.55
N ILE A 174 -0.57 6.26 14.23
CA ILE A 174 0.66 6.31 13.45
C ILE A 174 0.83 7.71 12.90
N ASP A 175 1.90 8.39 13.31
CA ASP A 175 2.37 9.63 12.69
C ASP A 175 3.53 9.26 11.75
N ALA A 176 3.21 9.10 10.47
CA ALA A 176 4.17 8.66 9.47
C ALA A 176 5.21 9.75 9.14
N ALA A 177 4.88 11.02 9.32
CA ALA A 177 5.82 12.12 9.12
C ALA A 177 6.85 12.19 10.27
N ALA A 178 6.41 11.96 11.51
CA ALA A 178 7.29 11.90 12.67
C ALA A 178 8.02 10.55 12.83
N GLY A 179 7.56 9.50 12.11
CA GLY A 179 8.12 8.15 12.23
C GLY A 179 7.76 7.46 13.55
N THR A 180 6.57 7.70 14.09
CA THR A 180 6.14 7.15 15.38
C THR A 180 4.82 6.38 15.29
N ALA A 181 4.66 5.38 16.15
CA ALA A 181 3.40 4.66 16.35
C ALA A 181 3.14 4.50 17.85
N THR A 182 1.98 4.95 18.29
CA THR A 182 1.59 4.92 19.71
C THR A 182 0.39 4.01 19.89
N PRO A 183 0.43 3.02 20.81
CA PRO A 183 -0.74 2.21 21.12
C PRO A 183 -1.92 3.06 21.61
N VAL A 184 -3.12 2.74 21.13
CA VAL A 184 -4.35 3.42 21.52
C VAL A 184 -5.25 2.44 22.28
N ALA A 185 -5.65 2.83 23.48
CA ALA A 185 -6.68 2.10 24.23
C ALA A 185 -8.06 2.65 23.85
N ILE A 186 -8.97 1.77 23.42
CA ILE A 186 -10.35 2.13 23.12
C ILE A 186 -11.21 1.63 24.29
N THR A 187 -11.74 2.54 25.09
CA THR A 187 -12.60 2.19 26.23
C THR A 187 -13.89 1.54 25.73
N GLY A 188 -14.22 0.39 26.31
CA GLY A 188 -15.43 -0.37 25.96
C GLY A 188 -15.28 -1.23 24.69
N TRP A 189 -14.09 -1.28 24.07
CA TRP A 189 -13.81 -2.27 23.05
C TRP A 189 -13.71 -3.66 23.70
N ALA A 190 -14.50 -4.59 23.21
CA ALA A 190 -14.42 -6.01 23.55
C ALA A 190 -14.00 -6.78 22.28
N ASP A 191 -13.05 -7.66 22.43
CA ASP A 191 -12.60 -8.58 21.36
C ASP A 191 -13.60 -9.73 21.19
#